data_aa35d284d510c70cb4a1217a22875d59
#
_entry.id   aa35d284d510c70cb4a1217a22875d59
#
_cell.length_a   1.000
_cell.length_b   1.000
_cell.length_c   1.000
_cell.angle_alpha   90.00
_cell.angle_beta   90.00
_cell.angle_gamma   90.00
#
_symmetry.space_group_name_H-M   'P 1'
#
loop_
_entity.id
_entity.type
_entity.pdbx_description
1 polymer ?
#
loop_
_entity_poly.entity_id
_entity_poly.type
_entity_poly.pdbx_seq_one_letter_code
_entity_poly.pdbx_strand_id
1 'polypeptide(L)'
;NMSKEPNTFKIHQGDNREVLKTLPDNSVDAIVTDPPYELGFMGKGWDKSGIANDVTLWRECLRVLKPGGHLLAFSGSRTYHRMTCAIEDAGFEVRDQMMWVYGSGFPKSLNVGKKIEGWDGWGTALKPAHEPICLAKKPLDGTVADNVLKWGVGALNVDASRVGTGKDKGVWPIT
;
A
#
# COMPACT_ATOMS: atom_id res chain seq x y z
N ASN A 1 -13.70 -3.02 -31.23
CA ASN A 1 -12.88 -4.23 -31.04
C ASN A 1 -11.47 -3.79 -30.65
N MET A 2 -11.23 -3.60 -29.36
CA MET A 2 -9.85 -3.54 -28.85
C MET A 2 -9.34 -4.98 -28.87
N SER A 3 -8.40 -5.28 -29.74
CA SER A 3 -7.64 -6.53 -29.71
C SER A 3 -7.01 -6.63 -28.32
N LYS A 4 -7.40 -7.66 -27.55
CA LYS A 4 -6.70 -7.97 -26.29
C LYS A 4 -5.30 -8.43 -26.69
N GLU A 5 -4.32 -7.56 -26.52
CA GLU A 5 -2.92 -7.97 -26.47
C GLU A 5 -2.81 -9.08 -25.42
N PRO A 6 -2.05 -10.16 -25.70
CA PRO A 6 -1.84 -11.19 -24.71
C PRO A 6 -1.25 -10.55 -23.44
N ASN A 7 -1.77 -10.92 -22.27
CA ASN A 7 -1.20 -10.49 -20.98
C ASN A 7 0.26 -10.92 -20.91
N THR A 8 1.17 -10.00 -21.23
CA THR A 8 2.61 -10.24 -21.09
C THR A 8 3.04 -9.79 -19.69
N PHE A 9 3.87 -10.59 -19.03
CA PHE A 9 4.51 -10.20 -17.79
C PHE A 9 6.02 -10.21 -17.97
N LYS A 10 6.72 -9.37 -17.21
CA LYS A 10 8.17 -9.32 -17.19
C LYS A 10 8.64 -9.37 -15.74
N ILE A 11 9.53 -10.30 -15.45
CA ILE A 11 10.17 -10.43 -14.13
C ILE A 11 11.54 -9.75 -14.20
N HIS A 12 11.79 -8.84 -13.27
CA HIS A 12 13.09 -8.23 -13.07
C HIS A 12 13.72 -8.81 -11.79
N GLN A 13 14.79 -9.57 -11.95
CA GLN A 13 15.55 -10.09 -10.81
C GLN A 13 16.58 -9.07 -10.35
N GLY A 14 16.59 -8.76 -9.06
CA GLY A 14 17.57 -7.85 -8.47
C GLY A 14 17.03 -7.07 -7.26
N ASP A 15 17.89 -6.24 -6.69
CA ASP A 15 17.49 -5.28 -5.69
C ASP A 15 16.59 -4.22 -6.36
N ASN A 16 15.41 -3.98 -5.78
CA ASN A 16 14.44 -3.04 -6.34
C ASN A 16 15.00 -1.61 -6.46
N ARG A 17 15.90 -1.21 -5.57
CA ARG A 17 16.58 0.10 -5.63
C ARG A 17 17.42 0.27 -6.90
N GLU A 18 17.98 -0.83 -7.42
CA GLU A 18 18.74 -0.80 -8.68
C GLU A 18 17.84 -1.06 -9.89
N VAL A 19 16.87 -1.96 -9.75
CA VAL A 19 15.94 -2.27 -10.85
C VAL A 19 15.09 -1.05 -11.21
N LEU A 20 14.58 -0.32 -10.23
CA LEU A 20 13.78 0.89 -10.49
C LEU A 20 14.52 1.92 -11.33
N LYS A 21 15.84 2.10 -11.12
CA LYS A 21 16.68 3.02 -11.91
C LYS A 21 16.73 2.67 -13.41
N THR A 22 16.47 1.41 -13.75
CA THR A 22 16.45 0.96 -15.16
C THR A 22 15.12 1.23 -15.87
N LEU A 23 14.07 1.56 -15.12
CA LEU A 23 12.76 1.85 -15.68
C LEU A 23 12.66 3.33 -16.08
N PRO A 24 12.04 3.63 -17.24
CA PRO A 24 11.84 5.00 -17.68
C PRO A 24 10.94 5.80 -16.72
N ASP A 25 11.10 7.12 -16.71
CA ASP A 25 10.19 8.03 -16.03
C ASP A 25 8.77 7.87 -16.60
N ASN A 26 7.76 7.96 -15.74
CA ASN A 26 6.35 7.96 -16.12
C ASN A 26 5.95 6.75 -16.99
N SER A 27 6.50 5.57 -16.72
CA SER A 27 6.27 4.35 -17.50
C SER A 27 5.35 3.33 -16.83
N VAL A 28 5.06 3.49 -15.54
CA VAL A 28 4.29 2.56 -14.72
C VAL A 28 2.92 3.14 -14.38
N ASP A 29 1.86 2.37 -14.58
CA ASP A 29 0.47 2.81 -14.33
C ASP A 29 0.12 2.81 -12.83
N ALA A 30 0.55 1.78 -12.11
CA ALA A 30 0.31 1.61 -10.67
C ALA A 30 1.41 0.78 -10.01
N ILE A 31 1.61 0.99 -8.71
CA ILE A 31 2.50 0.18 -7.87
C ILE A 31 1.68 -0.46 -6.75
N VAL A 32 1.85 -1.78 -6.56
CA VAL A 32 1.33 -2.51 -5.39
C VAL A 32 2.52 -3.22 -4.77
N THR A 33 2.75 -2.99 -3.47
CA THR A 33 3.92 -3.51 -2.79
C THR A 33 3.63 -3.88 -1.33
N ASP A 34 4.31 -4.92 -0.87
CA ASP A 34 4.28 -5.39 0.52
C ASP A 34 5.73 -5.37 1.05
N PRO A 35 6.23 -4.17 1.45
CA PRO A 35 7.58 -4.05 1.96
C PRO A 35 7.71 -4.64 3.37
N PRO A 36 8.93 -4.92 3.86
CA PRO A 36 9.14 -5.30 5.26
C PRO A 36 8.49 -4.30 6.22
N TYR A 37 7.78 -4.80 7.25
CA TYR A 37 7.02 -3.95 8.18
C TYR A 37 7.86 -3.28 9.26
N GLU A 38 9.19 -3.52 9.28
CA GLU A 38 10.14 -2.94 10.23
C GLU A 38 9.78 -3.26 11.69
N LEU A 39 9.14 -4.38 11.93
CA LEU A 39 8.71 -4.84 13.27
C LEU A 39 9.82 -5.57 14.02
N GLY A 40 10.95 -5.86 13.38
CA GLY A 40 12.02 -6.68 13.92
C GLY A 40 11.60 -8.12 14.18
N PHE A 41 10.80 -8.70 13.28
CA PHE A 41 10.22 -10.02 13.41
C PHE A 41 11.30 -11.09 13.61
N MET A 42 11.24 -11.78 14.75
CA MET A 42 12.17 -12.87 15.13
C MET A 42 13.67 -12.48 15.05
N GLY A 43 14.01 -11.19 15.16
CA GLY A 43 15.38 -10.71 15.05
C GLY A 43 16.01 -10.82 13.65
N LYS A 44 15.21 -11.09 12.62
CA LYS A 44 15.68 -11.21 11.25
C LYS A 44 16.04 -9.85 10.65
N GLY A 45 17.25 -9.74 10.10
CA GLY A 45 17.78 -8.48 9.58
C GLY A 45 16.97 -7.85 8.43
N TRP A 46 16.30 -8.66 7.62
CA TRP A 46 15.50 -8.16 6.50
C TRP A 46 14.28 -7.33 6.95
N ASP A 47 13.72 -7.62 8.14
CA ASP A 47 12.59 -6.87 8.72
C ASP A 47 13.06 -5.65 9.56
N LYS A 48 14.34 -5.28 9.43
CA LYS A 48 14.95 -4.07 10.02
C LYS A 48 15.82 -3.35 8.99
N SER A 49 15.52 -3.52 7.72
CA SER A 49 16.29 -2.93 6.63
C SER A 49 16.13 -1.43 6.51
N GLY A 50 15.08 -0.85 7.11
CA GLY A 50 14.70 0.54 6.96
C GLY A 50 14.07 0.89 5.62
N ILE A 51 13.92 -0.11 4.73
CA ILE A 51 13.52 0.12 3.33
C ILE A 51 12.13 0.73 3.21
N ALA A 52 11.18 0.33 4.07
CA ALA A 52 9.83 0.89 4.08
C ALA A 52 9.80 2.38 4.47
N ASN A 53 10.83 2.86 5.16
CA ASN A 53 10.97 4.24 5.61
C ASN A 53 11.97 5.05 4.76
N ASP A 54 12.48 4.46 3.68
CA ASP A 54 13.46 5.10 2.80
C ASP A 54 12.78 6.03 1.79
N VAL A 55 12.81 7.32 2.06
CA VAL A 55 12.28 8.36 1.17
C VAL A 55 12.89 8.30 -0.23
N THR A 56 14.16 7.86 -0.36
CA THR A 56 14.85 7.78 -1.65
C THR A 56 14.23 6.68 -2.52
N LEU A 57 13.88 5.53 -1.93
CA LEU A 57 13.18 4.46 -2.62
C LEU A 57 11.80 4.94 -3.12
N TRP A 58 11.05 5.63 -2.26
CA TRP A 58 9.73 6.13 -2.64
C TRP A 58 9.82 7.23 -3.71
N ARG A 59 10.89 8.03 -3.74
CA ARG A 59 11.14 8.97 -4.86
C ARG A 59 11.37 8.26 -6.19
N GLU A 60 12.07 7.13 -6.19
CA GLU A 60 12.20 6.31 -7.41
C GLU A 60 10.87 5.70 -7.84
N CYS A 61 10.05 5.23 -6.88
CA CYS A 61 8.68 4.80 -7.17
C CYS A 61 7.84 5.94 -7.77
N LEU A 62 7.95 7.14 -7.21
CA LEU A 62 7.27 8.32 -7.73
C LEU A 62 7.75 8.66 -9.16
N ARG A 63 9.05 8.59 -9.42
CA ARG A 63 9.63 8.89 -10.73
C ARG A 63 9.07 7.98 -11.82
N VAL A 64 9.03 6.67 -11.58
CA VAL A 64 8.58 5.69 -12.59
C VAL A 64 7.07 5.68 -12.79
N LEU A 65 6.28 6.06 -11.79
CA LEU A 65 4.83 6.19 -11.93
C LEU A 65 4.46 7.30 -12.91
N LYS A 66 3.45 7.07 -13.73
CA LYS A 66 2.79 8.12 -14.50
C LYS A 66 2.12 9.14 -13.59
N PRO A 67 2.04 10.44 -13.97
CA PRO A 67 1.21 11.40 -13.26
C PRO A 67 -0.19 10.85 -12.99
N GLY A 68 -0.69 11.00 -11.76
CA GLY A 68 -1.98 10.42 -11.33
C GLY A 68 -1.94 8.91 -11.03
N GLY A 69 -0.84 8.21 -11.29
CA GLY A 69 -0.68 6.79 -10.96
C GLY A 69 -0.78 6.54 -9.46
N HIS A 70 -1.38 5.41 -9.06
CA HIS A 70 -1.61 5.06 -7.67
C HIS A 70 -0.54 4.12 -7.12
N LEU A 71 -0.25 4.29 -5.83
CA LEU A 71 0.58 3.43 -5.02
C LEU A 71 -0.27 2.80 -3.92
N LEU A 72 -0.23 1.46 -3.79
CA LEU A 72 -0.78 0.72 -2.67
C LEU A 72 0.37 0.05 -1.94
N ALA A 73 0.63 0.46 -0.70
CA ALA A 73 1.71 -0.08 0.13
C ALA A 73 1.17 -0.67 1.42
N PHE A 74 1.35 -1.98 1.60
CA PHE A 74 0.96 -2.71 2.81
C PHE A 74 1.90 -2.40 3.96
N SER A 75 1.40 -2.45 5.19
CA SER A 75 2.22 -2.24 6.39
C SER A 75 1.59 -2.87 7.63
N GLY A 76 2.37 -2.96 8.69
CA GLY A 76 1.86 -3.30 10.02
C GLY A 76 1.28 -2.08 10.73
N SER A 77 0.23 -2.30 11.55
CA SER A 77 -0.46 -1.23 12.29
C SER A 77 0.45 -0.40 13.19
N ARG A 78 1.57 -0.96 13.66
CA ARG A 78 2.53 -0.27 14.54
C ARG A 78 3.53 0.61 13.82
N THR A 79 3.78 0.36 12.53
CA THR A 79 4.82 1.02 11.73
C THR A 79 4.27 1.78 10.52
N TYR A 80 2.99 1.59 10.21
CA TYR A 80 2.29 2.23 9.10
C TYR A 80 2.55 3.74 8.99
N HIS A 81 2.49 4.45 10.12
CA HIS A 81 2.67 5.90 10.15
C HIS A 81 4.04 6.33 9.62
N ARG A 82 5.12 5.58 9.91
CA ARG A 82 6.49 5.90 9.44
C ARG A 82 6.61 5.73 7.93
N MET A 83 6.10 4.62 7.40
CA MET A 83 6.09 4.37 5.96
C MET A 83 5.26 5.43 5.23
N THR A 84 4.09 5.78 5.75
CA THR A 84 3.21 6.77 5.13
C THR A 84 3.85 8.16 5.11
N CYS A 85 4.52 8.59 6.19
CA CYS A 85 5.31 9.82 6.20
C CYS A 85 6.42 9.79 5.13
N ALA A 86 7.15 8.67 5.00
CA ALA A 86 8.21 8.56 4.00
C ALA A 86 7.66 8.61 2.55
N ILE A 87 6.48 8.05 2.30
CA ILE A 87 5.78 8.12 1.02
C ILE A 87 5.38 9.58 0.73
N GLU A 88 4.82 10.30 1.70
CA GLU A 88 4.43 11.70 1.57
C GLU A 88 5.67 12.61 1.37
N ASP A 89 6.74 12.42 2.15
CA ASP A 89 8.01 13.14 2.02
C ASP A 89 8.69 12.90 0.66
N ALA A 90 8.40 11.79 0.01
CA ALA A 90 8.88 11.52 -1.35
C ALA A 90 8.13 12.32 -2.42
N GLY A 91 6.98 12.93 -2.10
CA GLY A 91 6.19 13.75 -2.99
C GLY A 91 4.86 13.12 -3.45
N PHE A 92 4.46 12.00 -2.87
CA PHE A 92 3.13 11.44 -3.10
C PHE A 92 2.03 12.23 -2.36
N GLU A 93 0.84 12.24 -2.91
CA GLU A 93 -0.37 12.64 -2.20
C GLU A 93 -0.97 11.41 -1.51
N VAL A 94 -0.97 11.35 -0.19
CA VAL A 94 -1.71 10.32 0.55
C VAL A 94 -3.21 10.59 0.38
N ARG A 95 -3.94 9.59 -0.11
CA ARG A 95 -5.36 9.73 -0.47
C ARG A 95 -6.31 9.04 0.50
N ASP A 96 -5.92 7.85 0.98
CA ASP A 96 -6.77 7.05 1.86
C ASP A 96 -5.94 5.97 2.56
N GLN A 97 -6.58 5.28 3.51
CA GLN A 97 -6.09 4.06 4.11
C GLN A 97 -7.08 2.94 3.83
N MET A 98 -6.63 1.91 3.13
CA MET A 98 -7.39 0.68 2.94
C MET A 98 -7.03 -0.34 4.03
N MET A 99 -7.87 -1.35 4.19
CA MET A 99 -7.64 -2.42 5.17
C MET A 99 -7.76 -3.79 4.51
N TRP A 100 -6.72 -4.60 4.68
CA TRP A 100 -6.83 -6.04 4.43
C TRP A 100 -7.34 -6.70 5.71
N VAL A 101 -8.65 -6.98 5.76
CA VAL A 101 -9.31 -7.50 6.97
C VAL A 101 -9.25 -9.02 7.00
N TYR A 102 -8.90 -9.60 8.14
CA TYR A 102 -8.87 -11.05 8.35
C TYR A 102 -9.36 -11.44 9.76
N GLY A 103 -10.01 -12.61 9.86
CA GLY A 103 -10.52 -13.13 11.12
C GLY A 103 -9.55 -14.02 11.91
N SER A 104 -8.47 -14.46 11.28
CA SER A 104 -7.56 -15.50 11.78
C SER A 104 -6.35 -14.99 12.57
N GLY A 105 -6.16 -13.68 12.70
CA GLY A 105 -5.03 -13.12 13.43
C GLY A 105 -4.98 -13.61 14.90
N PHE A 106 -3.78 -13.79 15.43
CA PHE A 106 -3.57 -14.10 16.84
C PHE A 106 -2.59 -13.10 17.47
N PRO A 107 -2.79 -12.69 18.74
CA PRO A 107 -1.88 -11.78 19.41
C PRO A 107 -0.60 -12.50 19.85
N LYS A 108 0.55 -11.88 19.62
CA LYS A 108 1.79 -12.24 20.34
C LYS A 108 1.74 -11.63 21.74
N SER A 109 0.77 -12.09 22.54
CA SER A 109 0.44 -11.55 23.83
C SER A 109 0.97 -12.46 24.95
N LEU A 110 1.64 -11.86 25.93
CA LEU A 110 1.90 -12.54 27.19
C LEU A 110 0.59 -12.63 27.96
N ASN A 111 0.21 -13.83 28.41
CA ASN A 111 -0.84 -13.97 29.42
C ASN A 111 -0.25 -13.63 30.79
N VAL A 112 -0.62 -12.47 31.34
CA VAL A 112 -0.06 -11.95 32.58
C VAL A 112 -0.44 -12.82 33.78
N GLY A 113 -1.66 -13.39 33.81
CA GLY A 113 -2.12 -14.29 34.87
C GLY A 113 -1.26 -15.54 35.04
N LYS A 114 -0.53 -15.98 34.01
CA LYS A 114 0.46 -17.07 34.15
C LYS A 114 1.68 -16.69 34.99
N LYS A 115 1.87 -15.42 35.28
CA LYS A 115 3.02 -14.87 36.01
C LYS A 115 2.65 -14.18 37.33
N ILE A 116 1.43 -13.62 37.38
CA ILE A 116 1.00 -12.78 38.50
C ILE A 116 -0.43 -13.19 38.86
N GLU A 117 -0.63 -13.62 40.10
CA GLU A 117 -1.93 -13.97 40.65
C GLU A 117 -2.90 -12.76 40.59
N GLY A 118 -4.16 -13.00 40.28
CA GLY A 118 -5.18 -11.96 40.16
C GLY A 118 -5.18 -11.21 38.80
N TRP A 119 -4.29 -11.56 37.86
CA TRP A 119 -4.20 -10.95 36.52
C TRP A 119 -4.69 -11.88 35.40
N ASP A 120 -5.56 -12.81 35.71
CA ASP A 120 -6.15 -13.69 34.70
C ASP A 120 -6.98 -12.88 33.70
N GLY A 121 -6.80 -13.21 32.41
CA GLY A 121 -7.45 -12.50 31.32
C GLY A 121 -6.75 -11.22 30.86
N TRP A 122 -5.66 -10.83 31.53
CA TRP A 122 -4.84 -9.69 31.12
C TRP A 122 -3.76 -10.12 30.13
N GLY A 123 -3.62 -9.34 29.05
CA GLY A 123 -2.61 -9.56 28.01
C GLY A 123 -1.88 -8.29 27.63
N THR A 124 -0.80 -8.46 26.87
CA THR A 124 0.08 -7.35 26.46
C THR A 124 -0.14 -6.89 25.01
N ALA A 125 -1.03 -7.55 24.27
CA ALA A 125 -1.33 -7.20 22.90
C ALA A 125 -2.77 -7.54 22.51
N LEU A 126 -3.32 -6.78 21.58
CA LEU A 126 -4.59 -7.06 20.95
C LEU A 126 -4.42 -8.08 19.81
N LYS A 127 -5.51 -8.79 19.50
CA LYS A 127 -5.58 -9.61 18.29
C LYS A 127 -5.57 -8.70 17.06
N PRO A 128 -4.61 -8.85 16.13
CA PRO A 128 -4.65 -8.11 14.88
C PRO A 128 -5.86 -8.55 14.05
N ALA A 129 -6.56 -7.60 13.45
CA ALA A 129 -7.73 -7.85 12.62
C ALA A 129 -7.56 -7.37 11.18
N HIS A 130 -6.56 -6.56 10.90
CA HIS A 130 -6.28 -6.06 9.56
C HIS A 130 -4.80 -5.67 9.40
N GLU A 131 -4.39 -5.56 8.16
CA GLU A 131 -3.18 -4.87 7.74
C GLU A 131 -3.59 -3.57 7.05
N PRO A 132 -3.06 -2.41 7.47
CA PRO A 132 -3.33 -1.14 6.82
C PRO A 132 -2.56 -1.06 5.50
N ILE A 133 -3.21 -0.48 4.49
CA ILE A 133 -2.62 -0.25 3.17
C ILE A 133 -2.67 1.25 2.90
N CYS A 134 -1.51 1.86 2.66
CA CYS A 134 -1.45 3.25 2.23
C CYS A 134 -1.89 3.33 0.77
N LEU A 135 -2.96 4.08 0.49
CA LEU A 135 -3.35 4.48 -0.85
C LEU A 135 -2.82 5.89 -1.10
N ALA A 136 -1.82 5.98 -1.95
CA ALA A 136 -1.23 7.25 -2.35
C ALA A 136 -1.26 7.41 -3.87
N LYS A 137 -1.05 8.63 -4.35
CA LYS A 137 -1.11 8.97 -5.77
C LYS A 137 0.03 9.93 -6.13
N LYS A 138 0.65 9.75 -7.28
CA LYS A 138 1.50 10.78 -7.86
C LYS A 138 0.66 11.99 -8.23
N PRO A 139 1.10 13.23 -7.95
CA PRO A 139 0.38 14.44 -8.38
C PRO A 139 -0.05 14.39 -9.84
N LEU A 140 -1.22 14.97 -10.11
CA LEU A 140 -1.79 15.04 -11.46
C LEU A 140 -1.01 16.01 -12.35
N ASP A 141 -1.06 15.75 -13.65
CA ASP A 141 -0.68 16.69 -14.70
C ASP A 141 -1.95 17.39 -15.23
N GLY A 142 -2.30 18.51 -14.64
CA GLY A 142 -3.54 19.23 -14.90
C GLY A 142 -4.76 18.72 -14.11
N THR A 143 -5.93 18.77 -14.71
CA THR A 143 -7.16 18.22 -14.12
C THR A 143 -7.17 16.69 -14.19
N VAL A 144 -8.07 16.03 -13.42
CA VAL A 144 -8.24 14.56 -13.50
C VAL A 144 -8.58 14.14 -14.94
N ALA A 145 -9.47 14.89 -15.62
CA ALA A 145 -9.87 14.58 -16.98
C ALA A 145 -8.70 14.70 -17.97
N ASP A 146 -7.94 15.79 -17.90
CA ASP A 146 -6.75 15.99 -18.74
C ASP A 146 -5.70 14.91 -18.49
N ASN A 147 -5.48 14.56 -17.23
CA ASN A 147 -4.53 13.52 -16.83
C ASN A 147 -4.93 12.15 -17.41
N VAL A 148 -6.21 11.76 -17.28
CA VAL A 148 -6.72 10.49 -17.83
C VAL A 148 -6.58 10.46 -19.34
N LEU A 149 -6.91 11.55 -20.03
CA LEU A 149 -6.78 11.64 -21.49
C LEU A 149 -5.32 11.52 -21.94
N LYS A 150 -4.39 12.11 -21.20
CA LYS A 150 -2.96 12.14 -21.57
C LYS A 150 -2.21 10.88 -21.14
N TRP A 151 -2.48 10.38 -19.93
CA TRP A 151 -1.67 9.34 -19.28
C TRP A 151 -2.39 7.99 -19.14
N GLY A 152 -3.71 7.94 -19.31
CA GLY A 152 -4.53 6.74 -19.14
C GLY A 152 -4.74 6.30 -17.69
N VAL A 153 -4.30 7.11 -16.71
CA VAL A 153 -4.38 6.85 -15.26
C VAL A 153 -4.84 8.10 -14.52
N GLY A 154 -5.14 7.98 -13.22
CA GLY A 154 -5.52 9.12 -12.38
C GLY A 154 -6.92 9.03 -11.78
N ALA A 155 -7.71 8.05 -12.22
CA ALA A 155 -9.03 7.72 -11.67
C ALA A 155 -9.06 6.30 -11.12
N LEU A 156 -9.92 6.05 -10.13
CA LEU A 156 -10.19 4.71 -9.59
C LEU A 156 -11.44 4.13 -10.25
N ASN A 157 -11.38 2.87 -10.69
CA ASN A 157 -12.54 2.17 -11.20
C ASN A 157 -13.42 1.67 -10.05
N VAL A 158 -14.18 2.58 -9.46
CA VAL A 158 -15.01 2.33 -8.26
C VAL A 158 -16.06 1.26 -8.54
N ASP A 159 -16.70 1.29 -9.70
CA ASP A 159 -17.76 0.33 -10.04
C ASP A 159 -17.23 -1.09 -10.19
N ALA A 160 -16.06 -1.28 -10.83
CA ALA A 160 -15.44 -2.59 -10.95
C ALA A 160 -14.86 -3.11 -9.62
N SER A 161 -14.55 -2.22 -8.69
CA SER A 161 -14.00 -2.57 -7.36
C SER A 161 -15.08 -2.87 -6.32
N ARG A 162 -16.34 -2.57 -6.63
CA ARG A 162 -17.46 -2.76 -5.71
C ARG A 162 -17.86 -4.22 -5.62
N VAL A 163 -17.97 -4.74 -4.38
CA VAL A 163 -18.54 -6.05 -4.10
C VAL A 163 -20.02 -5.89 -3.77
N GLY A 164 -20.90 -6.63 -4.46
CA GLY A 164 -22.35 -6.60 -4.25
C GLY A 164 -23.16 -6.63 -5.55
N THR A 165 -24.42 -7.03 -5.45
CA THR A 165 -25.34 -7.13 -6.58
C THR A 165 -25.95 -5.76 -6.87
N GLY A 166 -25.39 -4.86 -7.50
CA GLY A 166 -25.94 -3.60 -8.07
C GLY A 166 -27.25 -2.99 -7.54
N LYS A 167 -27.98 -3.72 -6.69
CA LYS A 167 -29.21 -3.27 -5.99
C LYS A 167 -28.90 -2.53 -4.69
N ASP A 168 -27.76 -2.77 -4.09
CA ASP A 168 -27.23 -2.03 -2.93
C ASP A 168 -26.41 -0.82 -3.40
N LYS A 169 -26.96 -0.06 -4.33
CA LYS A 169 -26.44 1.27 -4.61
C LYS A 169 -26.78 2.12 -3.39
N GLY A 170 -25.91 2.05 -2.40
CA GLY A 170 -25.90 3.01 -1.31
C GLY A 170 -25.98 4.40 -1.92
N VAL A 171 -27.03 5.11 -1.61
CA VAL A 171 -27.37 6.44 -2.16
C VAL A 171 -26.38 7.48 -1.63
N TRP A 172 -25.16 7.47 -2.17
CA TRP A 172 -24.31 8.65 -2.10
C TRP A 172 -24.16 9.13 -3.55
N PRO A 173 -24.90 10.16 -3.95
CA PRO A 173 -24.63 10.79 -5.24
C PRO A 173 -23.21 11.33 -5.19
N ILE A 174 -22.37 10.86 -6.12
CA ILE A 174 -21.16 11.57 -6.45
C ILE A 174 -21.62 12.80 -7.20
N THR A 175 -21.74 13.92 -6.51
CA THR A 175 -21.98 15.25 -7.10
C THR A 175 -20.68 15.83 -7.59
#